data_ed0d53f96fd72aaf0276844705f339d7
#
_entry.id   ed0d53f96fd72aaf0276844705f339d7
#
_cell.length_a   1.000
_cell.length_b   1.000
_cell.length_c   1.000
_cell.angle_alpha   90.00
_cell.angle_beta   90.00
_cell.angle_gamma   90.00
#
_symmetry.space_group_name_H-M   'P 1'
#
loop_
_entity.id
_entity.type
_entity.pdbx_description
1 polymer ?
#
loop_
_entity_poly.entity_id
_entity_poly.type
_entity_poly.pdbx_seq_one_letter_code
_entity_poly.pdbx_strand_id
1 'polypeptide(L)'
;MKLKAFIPRRMYKPVSITGSWCSLNCRFCSRKYLENMVHVNPANFTEVAYKLYSSGVRGVLISGGFRQDATLPVEPYVEKICEVKRQLDLVVSMHLGLVRDRGILTGLKDCIDVVDYEFTLSSYIVNEIRGLRFSPEKYAEALSLMLEEGLHVVPHIFTWHPQIKNGDLAKELKVLKEFGVNEVTLLVFIDNEYVERREHLAEKVLKNIEYARAAFPGKLYMGCMRPAWIKPLLDPVLVKQDLVDRIANPYHSVLKEHRGIDILDACCSIPEHLTSRFELKLSITSSH
;
A
#
# COMPACT_ATOMS: atom_id res chain seq x y z
N MET A 1 11.04 4.83 -18.20
CA MET A 1 11.40 5.35 -16.83
C MET A 1 12.20 4.27 -16.14
N LYS A 2 13.20 4.62 -15.31
CA LYS A 2 13.99 3.60 -14.60
C LYS A 2 13.14 2.99 -13.47
N LEU A 3 13.06 1.66 -13.43
CA LEU A 3 12.33 0.93 -12.38
C LEU A 3 12.93 1.24 -11.00
N LYS A 4 12.07 1.42 -9.99
CA LYS A 4 12.45 1.60 -8.59
C LYS A 4 11.98 0.42 -7.75
N ALA A 5 12.87 -0.14 -6.92
CA ALA A 5 12.57 -1.19 -5.96
C ALA A 5 12.44 -0.60 -4.55
N PHE A 6 11.35 -0.89 -3.88
CA PHE A 6 11.04 -0.38 -2.54
C PHE A 6 11.13 -1.51 -1.52
N ILE A 7 12.02 -1.36 -0.55
CA ILE A 7 12.29 -2.39 0.47
C ILE A 7 12.37 -1.70 1.84
N PRO A 8 11.23 -1.45 2.49
CA PRO A 8 11.21 -0.78 3.78
C PRO A 8 11.97 -1.59 4.84
N ARG A 9 12.95 -0.97 5.49
CA ARG A 9 13.83 -1.63 6.49
C ARG A 9 14.08 -0.74 7.70
N ARG A 10 15.02 0.20 7.60
CA ARG A 10 15.49 1.05 8.71
C ARG A 10 14.87 2.43 8.68
N MET A 11 14.81 3.03 7.49
CA MET A 11 14.36 4.42 7.33
C MET A 11 12.85 4.56 7.27
N TYR A 12 12.10 3.46 7.07
CA TYR A 12 10.65 3.48 6.96
C TYR A 12 10.01 2.44 7.88
N LYS A 13 9.12 2.88 8.78
CA LYS A 13 8.54 2.02 9.81
C LYS A 13 7.02 2.04 9.80
N PRO A 14 6.36 0.86 9.88
CA PRO A 14 4.93 0.79 10.13
C PRO A 14 4.64 1.04 11.61
N VAL A 15 3.64 1.89 11.87
CA VAL A 15 3.17 2.26 13.22
C VAL A 15 1.69 1.90 13.35
N SER A 16 1.35 1.10 14.35
CA SER A 16 -0.05 0.76 14.66
C SER A 16 -0.58 1.66 15.77
N ILE A 17 -1.63 2.41 15.46
CA ILE A 17 -2.35 3.27 16.42
C ILE A 17 -3.40 2.53 17.24
N THR A 18 -3.54 1.22 17.01
CA THR A 18 -4.51 0.35 17.72
C THR A 18 -3.84 -0.83 18.41
N GLY A 19 -2.50 -0.86 18.47
CA GLY A 19 -1.77 -2.05 18.89
C GLY A 19 -2.08 -3.23 17.97
N SER A 20 -2.42 -4.38 18.53
CA SER A 20 -2.83 -5.58 17.80
C SER A 20 -4.35 -5.72 17.62
N TRP A 21 -5.13 -4.73 18.09
CA TRP A 21 -6.59 -4.79 17.98
C TRP A 21 -7.07 -4.46 16.55
N CYS A 22 -8.05 -5.23 16.08
CA CYS A 22 -8.81 -4.99 14.86
C CYS A 22 -10.19 -5.66 14.99
N SER A 23 -11.27 -4.96 14.65
CA SER A 23 -12.62 -5.58 14.60
C SER A 23 -12.79 -6.50 13.40
N LEU A 24 -12.00 -6.31 12.34
CA LEU A 24 -12.06 -7.13 11.16
C LEU A 24 -11.13 -8.36 11.33
N ASN A 25 -11.54 -9.47 10.75
CA ASN A 25 -10.73 -10.70 10.72
C ASN A 25 -10.55 -11.17 9.28
N CYS A 26 -10.01 -10.29 8.43
CA CYS A 26 -9.84 -10.54 7.00
C CYS A 26 -8.97 -11.78 6.77
N ARG A 27 -9.42 -12.71 5.92
CA ARG A 27 -8.75 -14.01 5.67
C ARG A 27 -7.29 -13.86 5.23
N PHE A 28 -6.95 -12.85 4.46
CA PHE A 28 -5.58 -12.61 4.00
C PHE A 28 -4.64 -12.03 5.06
N CYS A 29 -5.18 -11.40 6.10
CA CYS A 29 -4.42 -10.69 7.13
C CYS A 29 -4.43 -11.44 8.47
N SER A 30 -5.62 -11.84 8.98
CA SER A 30 -5.81 -12.45 10.29
C SER A 30 -5.08 -11.70 11.41
N ARG A 31 -4.97 -10.37 11.31
CA ARG A 31 -4.28 -9.43 12.22
C ARG A 31 -2.76 -9.60 12.34
N LYS A 32 -2.15 -10.62 11.74
CA LYS A 32 -0.72 -10.97 11.90
C LYS A 32 0.24 -9.83 11.53
N TYR A 33 -0.17 -8.91 10.66
CA TYR A 33 0.68 -7.78 10.27
C TYR A 33 0.79 -6.72 11.37
N LEU A 34 -0.21 -6.61 12.26
CA LEU A 34 -0.21 -5.64 13.35
C LEU A 34 0.85 -5.97 14.42
N GLU A 35 1.16 -7.25 14.62
CA GLU A 35 2.12 -7.71 15.62
C GLU A 35 3.55 -7.19 15.39
N ASN A 36 3.91 -6.96 14.12
CA ASN A 36 5.22 -6.48 13.71
C ASN A 36 5.33 -4.97 13.54
N MET A 37 4.26 -4.23 13.86
CA MET A 37 4.25 -2.77 13.79
C MET A 37 4.75 -2.17 15.12
N VAL A 38 5.22 -0.93 15.07
CA VAL A 38 5.51 -0.16 16.29
C VAL A 38 4.16 0.25 16.88
N HIS A 39 3.84 -0.24 18.09
CA HIS A 39 2.57 0.05 18.75
C HIS A 39 2.62 1.38 19.49
N VAL A 40 1.61 2.21 19.27
CA VAL A 40 1.43 3.49 19.93
C VAL A 40 0.00 3.66 20.44
N ASN A 41 -0.17 4.58 21.36
CA ASN A 41 -1.45 5.08 21.84
C ASN A 41 -1.42 6.62 21.82
N PRO A 42 -2.55 7.31 22.04
CA PRO A 42 -2.57 8.77 22.00
C PRO A 42 -1.63 9.46 22.99
N ALA A 43 -1.30 8.81 24.12
CA ALA A 43 -0.44 9.42 25.14
C ALA A 43 1.06 9.37 24.75
N ASN A 44 1.50 8.32 24.02
CA ASN A 44 2.91 8.13 23.70
C ASN A 44 3.26 8.36 22.23
N PHE A 45 2.29 8.70 21.35
CA PHE A 45 2.49 8.82 19.91
C PHE A 45 3.64 9.78 19.55
N THR A 46 3.58 11.00 20.07
CA THR A 46 4.58 12.04 19.81
C THR A 46 5.98 11.60 20.28
N GLU A 47 6.09 11.08 21.49
CA GLU A 47 7.36 10.57 22.05
C GLU A 47 7.97 9.46 21.19
N VAL A 48 7.15 8.49 20.76
CA VAL A 48 7.61 7.38 19.90
C VAL A 48 8.06 7.89 18.54
N ALA A 49 7.33 8.85 17.94
CA ALA A 49 7.72 9.47 16.69
C ALA A 49 9.10 10.14 16.77
N TYR A 50 9.37 10.87 17.85
CA TYR A 50 10.69 11.46 18.12
C TYR A 50 11.79 10.40 18.27
N LYS A 51 11.53 9.32 19.02
CA LYS A 51 12.48 8.19 19.17
C LYS A 51 12.81 7.55 17.82
N LEU A 52 11.79 7.31 16.99
CA LEU A 52 11.98 6.75 15.65
C LEU A 52 12.82 7.70 14.78
N TYR A 53 12.49 8.98 14.76
CA TYR A 53 13.24 9.98 13.99
C TYR A 53 14.71 10.06 14.44
N SER A 54 14.96 10.10 15.74
CA SER A 54 16.33 10.13 16.31
C SER A 54 17.11 8.85 16.02
N SER A 55 16.43 7.71 15.81
CA SER A 55 17.07 6.45 15.38
C SER A 55 17.35 6.36 13.88
N GLY A 56 17.05 7.41 13.10
CA GLY A 56 17.30 7.47 11.66
C GLY A 56 16.09 7.14 10.78
N VAL A 57 14.91 6.94 11.35
CA VAL A 57 13.67 6.81 10.57
C VAL A 57 13.36 8.14 9.88
N ARG A 58 12.96 8.10 8.62
CA ARG A 58 12.60 9.25 7.79
C ARG A 58 11.20 9.16 7.21
N GLY A 59 10.53 8.02 7.39
CA GLY A 59 9.15 7.84 6.98
C GLY A 59 8.43 6.82 7.84
N VAL A 60 7.12 7.00 7.96
CA VAL A 60 6.25 6.10 8.71
C VAL A 60 4.98 5.78 7.91
N LEU A 61 4.53 4.54 8.03
CA LEU A 61 3.17 4.15 7.64
C LEU A 61 2.32 4.11 8.91
N ILE A 62 1.44 5.07 9.07
CA ILE A 62 0.45 5.07 10.15
C ILE A 62 -0.72 4.18 9.75
N SER A 63 -0.96 3.14 10.51
CA SER A 63 -2.01 2.16 10.26
C SER A 63 -2.52 1.58 11.58
N GLY A 64 -3.24 0.49 11.52
CA GLY A 64 -3.78 -0.20 12.68
C GLY A 64 -4.90 -1.15 12.32
N GLY A 65 -5.62 -1.60 13.32
CA GLY A 65 -6.86 -2.34 13.15
C GLY A 65 -8.04 -1.40 12.85
N PHE A 66 -8.97 -1.90 12.09
CA PHE A 66 -10.15 -1.16 11.66
C PHE A 66 -11.37 -1.48 12.54
N ARG A 67 -12.28 -0.52 12.66
CA ARG A 67 -13.62 -0.71 13.22
C ARG A 67 -14.48 -1.60 12.30
N GLN A 68 -15.66 -1.98 12.77
CA GLN A 68 -16.61 -2.80 11.97
C GLN A 68 -17.12 -2.10 10.70
N ASP A 69 -17.04 -0.79 10.63
CA ASP A 69 -17.36 0.03 9.46
C ASP A 69 -16.17 0.23 8.51
N ALA A 70 -15.08 -0.49 8.76
CA ALA A 70 -13.82 -0.42 8.02
C ALA A 70 -13.10 0.94 8.11
N THR A 71 -13.34 1.75 9.15
CA THR A 71 -12.60 2.99 9.42
C THR A 71 -11.43 2.75 10.38
N LEU A 72 -10.33 3.47 10.19
CA LEU A 72 -9.25 3.56 11.18
C LEU A 72 -9.67 4.54 12.29
N PRO A 73 -9.52 4.20 13.59
CA PRO A 73 -9.86 5.11 14.70
C PRO A 73 -8.80 6.21 14.88
N VAL A 74 -8.72 7.13 13.93
CA VAL A 74 -7.65 8.14 13.81
C VAL A 74 -7.92 9.41 14.60
N GLU A 75 -9.16 9.65 15.02
CA GLU A 75 -9.63 10.91 15.60
C GLU A 75 -8.70 11.46 16.72
N PRO A 76 -8.28 10.66 17.73
CA PRO A 76 -7.42 11.17 18.81
C PRO A 76 -5.98 11.43 18.38
N TYR A 77 -5.63 11.14 17.13
CA TYR A 77 -4.27 11.28 16.60
C TYR A 77 -4.09 12.41 15.60
N VAL A 78 -5.18 12.98 15.05
CA VAL A 78 -5.12 14.00 13.99
C VAL A 78 -4.17 15.15 14.37
N GLU A 79 -4.41 15.80 15.50
CA GLU A 79 -3.57 16.90 15.97
C GLU A 79 -2.11 16.49 16.20
N LYS A 80 -1.90 15.30 16.76
CA LYS A 80 -0.57 14.76 17.04
C LYS A 80 0.22 14.41 15.77
N ILE A 81 -0.45 13.86 14.76
CA ILE A 81 0.14 13.59 13.45
C ILE A 81 0.61 14.91 12.83
N CYS A 82 -0.23 15.95 12.90
CA CYS A 82 0.09 17.28 12.39
C CYS A 82 1.22 17.95 13.17
N GLU A 83 1.25 17.80 14.48
CA GLU A 83 2.34 18.27 15.33
C GLU A 83 3.66 17.62 14.92
N VAL A 84 3.71 16.29 14.87
CA VAL A 84 4.89 15.52 14.46
C VAL A 84 5.34 15.90 13.05
N LYS A 85 4.41 16.04 12.10
CA LYS A 85 4.71 16.43 10.72
C LYS A 85 5.36 17.81 10.61
N ARG A 86 4.92 18.78 11.43
CA ARG A 86 5.51 20.12 11.46
C ARG A 86 6.88 20.17 12.12
N GLN A 87 7.12 19.33 13.13
CA GLN A 87 8.32 19.36 13.94
C GLN A 87 9.44 18.43 13.42
N LEU A 88 9.05 17.35 12.75
CA LEU A 88 9.96 16.35 12.23
C LEU A 88 9.85 16.27 10.71
N ASP A 89 10.99 16.18 10.05
CA ASP A 89 11.04 15.97 8.60
C ASP A 89 10.74 14.50 8.25
N LEU A 90 9.52 14.03 8.60
CA LEU A 90 9.03 12.68 8.32
C LEU A 90 8.11 12.65 7.10
N VAL A 91 8.28 11.65 6.26
CA VAL A 91 7.29 11.26 5.26
C VAL A 91 6.23 10.39 5.94
N VAL A 92 4.98 10.79 5.81
CA VAL A 92 3.86 10.11 6.47
C VAL A 92 2.93 9.53 5.43
N SER A 93 2.87 8.20 5.33
CA SER A 93 1.78 7.52 4.64
C SER A 93 0.77 6.95 5.62
N MET A 94 -0.46 6.72 5.17
CA MET A 94 -1.53 6.33 6.06
C MET A 94 -2.55 5.39 5.43
N HIS A 95 -2.96 4.34 6.17
CA HIS A 95 -4.14 3.56 5.85
C HIS A 95 -5.35 4.12 6.60
N LEU A 96 -6.23 4.87 5.95
CA LEU A 96 -7.42 5.45 6.59
C LEU A 96 -8.63 4.49 6.59
N GLY A 97 -8.67 3.54 5.65
CA GLY A 97 -9.88 2.76 5.39
C GLY A 97 -11.01 3.65 4.88
N LEU A 98 -12.24 3.38 5.29
CA LEU A 98 -13.43 4.07 4.81
C LEU A 98 -13.76 5.33 5.65
N VAL A 99 -12.78 6.10 6.08
CA VAL A 99 -13.01 7.39 6.78
C VAL A 99 -13.71 8.35 5.84
N ARG A 100 -14.88 8.86 6.29
CA ARG A 100 -15.75 9.75 5.52
C ARG A 100 -16.11 11.03 6.27
N ASP A 101 -15.52 11.24 7.42
CA ASP A 101 -15.66 12.50 8.15
C ASP A 101 -14.76 13.56 7.49
N ARG A 102 -15.41 14.59 6.90
CA ARG A 102 -14.71 15.69 6.23
C ARG A 102 -13.78 16.46 7.16
N GLY A 103 -14.15 16.61 8.43
CA GLY A 103 -13.33 17.31 9.42
C GLY A 103 -12.00 16.58 9.68
N ILE A 104 -12.04 15.24 9.75
CA ILE A 104 -10.85 14.40 9.87
C ILE A 104 -9.99 14.52 8.60
N LEU A 105 -10.59 14.38 7.41
CA LEU A 105 -9.85 14.43 6.14
C LEU A 105 -9.18 15.79 5.94
N THR A 106 -9.93 16.88 6.15
CA THR A 106 -9.39 18.25 6.08
C THR A 106 -8.28 18.47 7.11
N GLY A 107 -8.46 17.95 8.34
CA GLY A 107 -7.45 18.03 9.39
C GLY A 107 -6.16 17.29 9.07
N LEU A 108 -6.21 16.23 8.28
CA LEU A 108 -5.06 15.43 7.90
C LEU A 108 -4.38 15.90 6.60
N LYS A 109 -5.05 16.70 5.77
CA LYS A 109 -4.62 17.04 4.40
C LYS A 109 -3.16 17.49 4.29
N ASP A 110 -2.73 18.41 5.16
CA ASP A 110 -1.38 18.95 5.13
C ASP A 110 -0.43 18.23 6.10
N CYS A 111 -0.89 17.15 6.72
CA CYS A 111 -0.18 16.42 7.75
C CYS A 111 0.29 15.03 7.29
N ILE A 112 -0.21 14.55 6.16
CA ILE A 112 0.16 13.27 5.56
C ILE A 112 0.56 13.47 4.10
N ASP A 113 1.47 12.66 3.60
CA ASP A 113 1.99 12.79 2.23
C ASP A 113 1.24 11.90 1.24
N VAL A 114 0.68 10.79 1.72
CA VAL A 114 -0.08 9.85 0.87
C VAL A 114 -1.02 8.97 1.70
N VAL A 115 -2.19 8.71 1.17
CA VAL A 115 -3.11 7.68 1.66
C VAL A 115 -2.93 6.42 0.83
N ASP A 116 -2.47 5.35 1.48
CA ASP A 116 -2.48 4.00 0.93
C ASP A 116 -3.88 3.43 1.09
N TYR A 117 -4.67 3.45 0.02
CA TYR A 117 -6.09 3.17 0.08
C TYR A 117 -6.44 1.84 -0.56
N GLU A 118 -6.88 0.86 0.24
CA GLU A 118 -7.43 -0.37 -0.35
C GLU A 118 -8.76 -0.04 -1.05
N PHE A 119 -8.80 -0.28 -2.34
CA PHE A 119 -9.97 -0.04 -3.18
C PHE A 119 -10.47 -1.35 -3.78
N THR A 120 -11.77 -1.58 -3.70
CA THR A 120 -12.41 -2.72 -4.36
C THR A 120 -13.87 -2.47 -4.66
N LEU A 121 -14.32 -3.00 -5.79
CA LEU A 121 -15.72 -3.10 -6.17
C LEU A 121 -16.22 -4.56 -6.12
N SER A 122 -15.43 -5.47 -5.57
CA SER A 122 -15.77 -6.88 -5.42
C SER A 122 -16.59 -7.13 -4.15
N SER A 123 -17.85 -7.54 -4.30
CA SER A 123 -18.68 -7.97 -3.19
C SER A 123 -18.08 -9.16 -2.43
N TYR A 124 -17.32 -10.02 -3.12
CA TYR A 124 -16.60 -11.12 -2.48
C TYR A 124 -15.56 -10.62 -1.48
N ILE A 125 -14.75 -9.63 -1.87
CA ILE A 125 -13.75 -9.04 -0.97
C ILE A 125 -14.43 -8.37 0.21
N VAL A 126 -15.48 -7.60 -0.03
CA VAL A 126 -16.19 -6.84 1.02
C VAL A 126 -16.92 -7.78 1.99
N ASN A 127 -17.72 -8.69 1.48
CA ASN A 127 -18.63 -9.46 2.32
C ASN A 127 -17.99 -10.75 2.85
N GLU A 128 -17.33 -11.54 1.99
CA GLU A 128 -16.81 -12.86 2.37
C GLU A 128 -15.41 -12.78 3.01
N ILE A 129 -14.54 -11.90 2.48
CA ILE A 129 -13.16 -11.79 2.97
C ILE A 129 -13.06 -10.90 4.18
N ARG A 130 -13.75 -9.74 4.16
CA ARG A 130 -13.70 -8.75 5.25
C ARG A 130 -14.82 -8.88 6.25
N GLY A 131 -15.90 -9.62 5.92
CA GLY A 131 -17.08 -9.77 6.77
C GLY A 131 -17.90 -8.49 6.93
N LEU A 132 -17.80 -7.57 5.98
CA LEU A 132 -18.51 -6.30 6.01
C LEU A 132 -19.92 -6.47 5.39
N ARG A 133 -20.92 -5.79 5.97
CA ARG A 133 -22.31 -5.91 5.55
C ARG A 133 -22.80 -4.65 4.84
N PHE A 134 -22.05 -4.23 3.82
CA PHE A 134 -22.40 -3.07 3.01
C PHE A 134 -21.94 -3.24 1.55
N SER A 135 -22.44 -2.36 0.71
CA SER A 135 -22.14 -2.38 -0.72
C SER A 135 -20.69 -1.92 -1.01
N PRO A 136 -20.00 -2.52 -1.99
CA PRO A 136 -18.68 -2.11 -2.42
C PRO A 136 -18.57 -0.64 -2.88
N GLU A 137 -19.67 -0.06 -3.34
CA GLU A 137 -19.74 1.35 -3.77
C GLU A 137 -19.26 2.32 -2.68
N LYS A 138 -19.35 1.93 -1.39
CA LYS A 138 -18.79 2.74 -0.29
C LYS A 138 -17.29 2.98 -0.38
N TYR A 139 -16.56 2.09 -1.07
CA TYR A 139 -15.14 2.32 -1.35
C TYR A 139 -14.93 3.44 -2.37
N ALA A 140 -15.80 3.51 -3.39
CA ALA A 140 -15.76 4.60 -4.37
C ALA A 140 -16.20 5.93 -3.74
N GLU A 141 -17.23 5.92 -2.90
CA GLU A 141 -17.68 7.12 -2.16
C GLU A 141 -16.57 7.69 -1.26
N ALA A 142 -15.90 6.83 -0.49
CA ALA A 142 -14.82 7.26 0.39
C ALA A 142 -13.59 7.77 -0.40
N LEU A 143 -13.24 7.11 -1.51
CA LEU A 143 -12.17 7.56 -2.41
C LEU A 143 -12.50 8.95 -2.98
N SER A 144 -13.71 9.14 -3.53
CA SER A 144 -14.15 10.44 -4.06
C SER A 144 -13.98 11.55 -3.03
N LEU A 145 -14.43 11.29 -1.81
CA LEU A 145 -14.35 12.26 -0.72
C LEU A 145 -12.90 12.62 -0.36
N MET A 146 -12.00 11.63 -0.28
CA MET A 146 -10.58 11.88 -0.01
C MET A 146 -9.94 12.74 -1.11
N LEU A 147 -10.28 12.48 -2.38
CA LEU A 147 -9.78 13.25 -3.51
C LEU A 147 -10.36 14.67 -3.53
N GLU A 148 -11.66 14.85 -3.24
CA GLU A 148 -12.32 16.15 -3.10
C GLU A 148 -11.67 17.01 -2.01
N GLU A 149 -11.29 16.41 -0.88
CA GLU A 149 -10.55 17.10 0.19
C GLU A 149 -9.07 17.38 -0.18
N GLY A 150 -8.61 16.90 -1.34
CA GLY A 150 -7.27 17.17 -1.87
C GLY A 150 -6.17 16.29 -1.28
N LEU A 151 -6.51 15.13 -0.74
CA LEU A 151 -5.53 14.15 -0.30
C LEU A 151 -4.88 13.45 -1.51
N HIS A 152 -3.59 13.19 -1.42
CA HIS A 152 -2.91 12.31 -2.39
C HIS A 152 -3.25 10.86 -2.04
N VAL A 153 -4.02 10.20 -2.86
CA VAL A 153 -4.48 8.83 -2.64
C VAL A 153 -3.89 7.89 -3.68
N VAL A 154 -3.27 6.81 -3.23
CA VAL A 154 -2.80 5.70 -4.08
C VAL A 154 -3.66 4.47 -3.81
N PRO A 155 -4.65 4.18 -4.68
CA PRO A 155 -5.49 3.01 -4.52
C PRO A 155 -4.71 1.71 -4.68
N HIS A 156 -5.02 0.75 -3.82
CA HIS A 156 -4.49 -0.62 -3.85
C HIS A 156 -5.61 -1.54 -4.31
N ILE A 157 -5.44 -2.21 -5.46
CA ILE A 157 -6.44 -3.11 -6.05
C ILE A 157 -5.89 -4.52 -6.21
N PHE A 158 -6.78 -5.52 -6.15
CA PHE A 158 -6.39 -6.90 -6.39
C PHE A 158 -6.40 -7.21 -7.88
N THR A 159 -5.26 -7.62 -8.42
CA THR A 159 -5.19 -8.19 -9.77
C THR A 159 -5.73 -9.60 -9.83
N TRP A 160 -5.78 -10.28 -8.67
CA TRP A 160 -6.35 -11.61 -8.56
C TRP A 160 -6.87 -11.89 -7.15
N HIS A 161 -8.01 -12.58 -7.07
CA HIS A 161 -8.57 -13.25 -5.89
C HIS A 161 -9.42 -14.46 -6.33
N PRO A 162 -9.77 -15.43 -5.44
CA PRO A 162 -10.41 -16.69 -5.83
C PRO A 162 -11.73 -16.55 -6.60
N GLN A 163 -12.46 -15.48 -6.40
CA GLN A 163 -13.77 -15.21 -7.02
C GLN A 163 -13.72 -14.06 -8.04
N ILE A 164 -12.52 -13.71 -8.54
CA ILE A 164 -12.41 -12.67 -9.57
C ILE A 164 -13.09 -13.10 -10.86
N LYS A 165 -13.90 -12.23 -11.41
CA LYS A 165 -14.58 -12.44 -12.68
C LYS A 165 -13.91 -11.64 -13.79
N ASN A 166 -14.11 -12.10 -15.02
CA ASN A 166 -13.71 -11.34 -16.19
C ASN A 166 -14.41 -9.97 -16.16
N GLY A 167 -13.64 -8.90 -16.24
CA GLY A 167 -14.14 -7.54 -16.20
C GLY A 167 -14.13 -6.85 -14.83
N ASP A 168 -13.96 -7.56 -13.72
CA ASP A 168 -13.90 -6.92 -12.39
C ASP A 168 -12.75 -5.90 -12.31
N LEU A 169 -11.54 -6.31 -12.69
CA LEU A 169 -10.37 -5.41 -12.75
C LEU A 169 -10.60 -4.23 -13.71
N ALA A 170 -11.23 -4.50 -14.87
CA ALA A 170 -11.55 -3.45 -15.85
C ALA A 170 -12.50 -2.40 -15.26
N LYS A 171 -13.51 -2.85 -14.50
CA LYS A 171 -14.47 -1.96 -13.82
C LYS A 171 -13.77 -1.10 -12.77
N GLU A 172 -12.90 -1.67 -11.94
CA GLU A 172 -12.13 -0.93 -10.94
C GLU A 172 -11.22 0.10 -11.59
N LEU A 173 -10.42 -0.29 -12.59
CA LEU A 173 -9.53 0.63 -13.31
C LEU A 173 -10.30 1.76 -14.02
N LYS A 174 -11.48 1.46 -14.58
CA LYS A 174 -12.34 2.46 -15.20
C LYS A 174 -12.77 3.53 -14.19
N VAL A 175 -13.29 3.12 -13.04
CA VAL A 175 -13.71 4.03 -11.97
C VAL A 175 -12.55 4.88 -11.46
N LEU A 176 -11.37 4.27 -11.24
CA LEU A 176 -10.18 5.00 -10.82
C LEU A 176 -9.75 6.06 -11.84
N LYS A 177 -9.84 5.76 -13.14
CA LYS A 177 -9.60 6.75 -14.22
C LYS A 177 -10.61 7.89 -14.20
N GLU A 178 -11.90 7.57 -14.02
CA GLU A 178 -12.97 8.57 -13.93
C GLU A 178 -12.78 9.53 -12.76
N PHE A 179 -12.19 9.05 -11.65
CA PHE A 179 -11.80 9.88 -10.50
C PHE A 179 -10.48 10.65 -10.69
N GLY A 180 -9.82 10.53 -11.84
CA GLY A 180 -8.56 11.21 -12.11
C GLY A 180 -7.35 10.63 -11.36
N VAL A 181 -7.45 9.40 -10.86
CA VAL A 181 -6.33 8.70 -10.22
C VAL A 181 -5.23 8.42 -11.25
N ASN A 182 -3.99 8.74 -10.89
CA ASN A 182 -2.82 8.60 -11.76
C ASN A 182 -1.81 7.55 -11.29
N GLU A 183 -2.00 6.98 -10.12
CA GLU A 183 -1.10 5.99 -9.50
C GLU A 183 -1.94 4.88 -8.85
N VAL A 184 -1.62 3.63 -9.14
CA VAL A 184 -2.33 2.46 -8.60
C VAL A 184 -1.35 1.40 -8.17
N THR A 185 -1.57 0.82 -6.99
CA THR A 185 -0.82 -0.32 -6.49
C THR A 185 -1.58 -1.62 -6.74
N LEU A 186 -0.93 -2.54 -7.43
CA LEU A 186 -1.45 -3.85 -7.78
C LEU A 186 -1.10 -4.87 -6.69
N LEU A 187 -2.09 -5.62 -6.22
CA LEU A 187 -1.95 -6.64 -5.19
C LEU A 187 -2.35 -8.01 -5.74
N VAL A 188 -1.81 -9.07 -5.15
CA VAL A 188 -2.24 -10.45 -5.38
C VAL A 188 -2.74 -11.01 -4.06
N PHE A 189 -3.98 -11.48 -4.03
CA PHE A 189 -4.59 -12.03 -2.82
C PHE A 189 -3.78 -13.22 -2.30
N ILE A 190 -3.52 -13.23 -1.00
CA ILE A 190 -2.85 -14.34 -0.33
C ILE A 190 -3.94 -15.26 0.25
N ASP A 191 -4.14 -16.40 -0.39
CA ASP A 191 -5.05 -17.44 0.10
C ASP A 191 -4.28 -18.76 0.25
N ASN A 192 -4.19 -19.25 1.48
CA ASN A 192 -3.52 -20.50 1.79
C ASN A 192 -4.43 -21.73 1.54
N GLU A 193 -5.72 -21.51 1.38
CA GLU A 193 -6.72 -22.57 1.13
C GLU A 193 -6.95 -22.79 -0.36
N TYR A 194 -6.46 -21.89 -1.21
CA TYR A 194 -6.67 -21.98 -2.65
C TYR A 194 -5.68 -22.96 -3.29
N VAL A 195 -6.21 -24.04 -3.83
CA VAL A 195 -5.45 -25.13 -4.45
C VAL A 195 -5.53 -25.03 -5.97
N GLU A 196 -4.72 -24.18 -6.56
CA GLU A 196 -4.50 -24.13 -8.01
C GLU A 196 -3.03 -24.42 -8.32
N ARG A 197 -2.71 -24.90 -9.54
CA ARG A 197 -1.31 -25.01 -9.97
C ARG A 197 -0.67 -23.61 -9.93
N ARG A 198 0.45 -23.50 -9.25
CA ARG A 198 1.13 -22.21 -9.02
C ARG A 198 1.46 -21.49 -10.32
N GLU A 199 1.92 -22.23 -11.33
CA GLU A 199 2.25 -21.70 -12.65
C GLU A 199 1.03 -21.11 -13.33
N HIS A 200 -0.10 -21.83 -13.31
CA HIS A 200 -1.36 -21.38 -13.92
C HIS A 200 -1.90 -20.13 -13.23
N LEU A 201 -1.79 -20.05 -11.91
CA LEU A 201 -2.18 -18.84 -11.18
C LEU A 201 -1.25 -17.66 -11.50
N ALA A 202 0.08 -17.89 -11.61
CA ALA A 202 1.01 -16.85 -12.00
C ALA A 202 0.72 -16.31 -13.41
N GLU A 203 0.36 -17.18 -14.37
CA GLU A 203 -0.06 -16.77 -15.71
C GLU A 203 -1.34 -15.93 -15.69
N LYS A 204 -2.35 -16.30 -14.88
CA LYS A 204 -3.57 -15.50 -14.72
C LYS A 204 -3.27 -14.10 -14.16
N VAL A 205 -2.44 -14.05 -13.12
CA VAL A 205 -2.01 -12.79 -12.51
C VAL A 205 -1.27 -11.93 -13.53
N LEU A 206 -0.32 -12.52 -14.28
CA LEU A 206 0.42 -11.82 -15.31
C LEU A 206 -0.49 -11.21 -16.37
N LYS A 207 -1.42 -11.99 -16.94
CA LYS A 207 -2.42 -11.51 -17.93
C LYS A 207 -3.23 -10.32 -17.38
N ASN A 208 -3.62 -10.36 -16.10
CA ASN A 208 -4.34 -9.25 -15.49
C ASN A 208 -3.46 -8.01 -15.31
N ILE A 209 -2.17 -8.17 -15.02
CA ILE A 209 -1.24 -7.04 -14.94
C ILE A 209 -0.95 -6.45 -16.34
N GLU A 210 -0.76 -7.29 -17.35
CA GLU A 210 -0.64 -6.86 -18.76
C GLU A 210 -1.88 -6.06 -19.19
N TYR A 211 -3.08 -6.56 -18.86
CA TYR A 211 -4.32 -5.84 -19.09
C TYR A 211 -4.34 -4.49 -18.36
N ALA A 212 -3.97 -4.47 -17.07
CA ALA A 212 -3.92 -3.24 -16.28
C ALA A 212 -2.95 -2.23 -16.91
N ARG A 213 -1.77 -2.67 -17.38
CA ARG A 213 -0.81 -1.80 -18.06
C ARG A 213 -1.36 -1.21 -19.36
N ALA A 214 -2.09 -2.00 -20.15
CA ALA A 214 -2.70 -1.54 -21.39
C ALA A 214 -3.90 -0.60 -21.15
N ALA A 215 -4.69 -0.83 -20.09
CA ALA A 215 -5.93 -0.11 -19.81
C ALA A 215 -5.74 1.16 -18.95
N PHE A 216 -4.65 1.25 -18.18
CA PHE A 216 -4.40 2.35 -17.24
C PHE A 216 -3.19 3.18 -17.68
N PRO A 217 -3.37 4.46 -18.06
CA PRO A 217 -2.30 5.31 -18.58
C PRO A 217 -1.35 5.84 -17.50
N GLY A 218 -1.76 5.78 -16.22
CA GLY A 218 -0.99 6.23 -15.07
C GLY A 218 0.11 5.25 -14.65
N LYS A 219 0.70 5.48 -13.50
CA LYS A 219 1.75 4.63 -12.92
C LYS A 219 1.14 3.41 -12.24
N LEU A 220 1.74 2.25 -12.47
CA LEU A 220 1.39 0.99 -11.84
C LEU A 220 2.52 0.51 -10.93
N TYR A 221 2.20 0.19 -9.70
CA TYR A 221 3.13 -0.29 -8.70
C TYR A 221 2.81 -1.74 -8.35
N MET A 222 3.80 -2.63 -8.32
CA MET A 222 3.62 -3.97 -7.76
C MET A 222 3.80 -3.89 -6.25
N GLY A 223 2.69 -4.00 -5.51
CA GLY A 223 2.64 -3.87 -4.07
C GLY A 223 3.28 -5.04 -3.30
N CYS A 224 3.42 -4.87 -1.99
CA CYS A 224 4.06 -5.87 -1.13
C CYS A 224 3.17 -7.11 -0.89
N MET A 225 1.84 -6.97 -0.95
CA MET A 225 0.90 -8.08 -0.77
C MET A 225 0.86 -8.94 -2.03
N ARG A 226 1.66 -10.00 -2.04
CA ARG A 226 1.60 -11.12 -2.97
C ARG A 226 2.24 -12.37 -2.34
N PRO A 227 1.77 -13.59 -2.65
CA PRO A 227 2.34 -14.82 -2.11
C PRO A 227 3.84 -14.91 -2.41
N ALA A 228 4.63 -15.37 -1.45
CA ALA A 228 6.09 -15.48 -1.62
C ALA A 228 6.48 -16.38 -2.82
N TRP A 229 5.73 -17.46 -3.05
CA TRP A 229 5.97 -18.41 -4.12
C TRP A 229 5.72 -17.86 -5.54
N ILE A 230 4.90 -16.80 -5.70
CA ILE A 230 4.64 -16.19 -7.01
C ILE A 230 5.76 -15.24 -7.46
N LYS A 231 6.51 -14.70 -6.52
CA LYS A 231 7.55 -13.71 -6.82
C LYS A 231 8.62 -14.20 -7.82
N PRO A 232 9.17 -15.42 -7.67
CA PRO A 232 10.16 -15.90 -8.65
C PRO A 232 9.60 -16.12 -10.07
N LEU A 233 8.28 -16.35 -10.18
CA LEU A 233 7.59 -16.54 -11.47
C LEU A 233 7.18 -15.20 -12.10
N LEU A 234 6.80 -14.25 -11.29
CA LEU A 234 6.16 -13.00 -11.73
C LEU A 234 7.14 -11.83 -11.83
N ASP A 235 7.92 -11.56 -10.77
CA ASP A 235 8.71 -10.34 -10.65
C ASP A 235 9.73 -10.14 -11.80
N PRO A 236 10.49 -11.18 -12.27
CA PRO A 236 11.38 -11.02 -13.40
C PRO A 236 10.68 -10.66 -14.72
N VAL A 237 9.47 -11.21 -14.92
CA VAL A 237 8.67 -10.93 -16.13
C VAL A 237 8.13 -9.50 -16.09
N LEU A 238 7.62 -9.03 -14.93
CA LEU A 238 7.13 -7.66 -14.76
C LEU A 238 8.21 -6.63 -15.10
N VAL A 239 9.44 -6.90 -14.67
CA VAL A 239 10.58 -6.00 -14.90
C VAL A 239 11.06 -6.08 -16.36
N LYS A 240 11.17 -7.28 -16.92
CA LYS A 240 11.64 -7.47 -18.30
C LYS A 240 10.69 -6.85 -19.33
N GLN A 241 9.39 -6.82 -19.05
CA GLN A 241 8.36 -6.31 -19.95
C GLN A 241 7.90 -4.89 -19.60
N ASP A 242 8.56 -4.20 -18.65
CA ASP A 242 8.21 -2.85 -18.20
C ASP A 242 6.72 -2.68 -17.81
N LEU A 243 6.15 -3.73 -17.17
CA LEU A 243 4.73 -3.74 -16.82
C LEU A 243 4.38 -2.89 -15.60
N VAL A 244 5.40 -2.58 -14.77
CA VAL A 244 5.22 -1.78 -13.55
C VAL A 244 6.32 -0.74 -13.41
N ASP A 245 5.98 0.39 -12.83
CA ASP A 245 6.89 1.54 -12.63
C ASP A 245 7.67 1.40 -11.31
N ARG A 246 7.10 0.70 -10.32
CA ARG A 246 7.69 0.43 -9.01
C ARG A 246 7.38 -0.98 -8.56
N ILE A 247 8.29 -1.57 -7.77
CA ILE A 247 8.10 -2.90 -7.20
C ILE A 247 8.48 -2.94 -5.72
N ALA A 248 7.55 -3.39 -4.87
CA ALA A 248 7.81 -3.55 -3.43
C ALA A 248 8.37 -4.94 -3.14
N ASN A 249 9.44 -5.04 -2.36
CA ASN A 249 10.07 -6.29 -1.93
C ASN A 249 10.24 -7.31 -3.08
N PRO A 250 10.94 -6.95 -4.18
CA PRO A 250 11.08 -7.83 -5.34
C PRO A 250 11.80 -9.14 -5.00
N TYR A 251 11.61 -10.15 -5.85
CA TYR A 251 12.41 -11.36 -5.77
C TYR A 251 13.89 -11.04 -5.98
N HIS A 252 14.76 -11.71 -5.26
CA HIS A 252 16.18 -11.34 -5.20
C HIS A 252 16.91 -11.40 -6.56
N SER A 253 16.49 -12.27 -7.51
CA SER A 253 17.09 -12.32 -8.84
C SER A 253 16.92 -11.01 -9.60
N VAL A 254 15.79 -10.34 -9.45
CA VAL A 254 15.51 -9.02 -10.06
C VAL A 254 16.60 -8.00 -9.71
N LEU A 255 17.02 -7.95 -8.45
CA LEU A 255 18.04 -7.02 -7.98
C LEU A 255 19.46 -7.40 -8.46
N LYS A 256 19.71 -8.70 -8.72
CA LYS A 256 20.99 -9.19 -9.21
C LYS A 256 21.17 -8.99 -10.71
N GLU A 257 20.11 -9.23 -11.48
CA GLU A 257 20.15 -9.27 -12.96
C GLU A 257 20.01 -7.85 -13.56
N HIS A 258 19.29 -6.96 -12.90
CA HIS A 258 19.06 -5.59 -13.37
C HIS A 258 19.95 -4.56 -12.65
N ARG A 259 21.21 -4.44 -13.10
CA ARG A 259 22.18 -3.44 -12.62
C ARG A 259 21.71 -2.03 -12.96
N GLY A 260 20.96 -1.39 -12.15
CA GLY A 260 20.50 -0.04 -12.43
C GLY A 260 19.14 0.27 -11.80
N ILE A 261 18.57 -0.70 -11.09
CA ILE A 261 17.38 -0.45 -10.26
C ILE A 261 17.79 0.40 -9.06
N ASP A 262 17.09 1.49 -8.84
CA ASP A 262 17.24 2.28 -7.63
C ASP A 262 16.54 1.55 -6.47
N ILE A 263 17.26 1.31 -5.39
CA ILE A 263 16.72 0.64 -4.19
C ILE A 263 16.43 1.70 -3.13
N LEU A 264 15.18 1.73 -2.67
CA LEU A 264 14.69 2.71 -1.70
C LEU A 264 14.18 2.03 -0.43
N ASP A 265 14.54 2.57 0.73
CA ASP A 265 14.06 2.10 2.03
C ASP A 265 12.75 2.80 2.41
N ALA A 266 11.69 2.54 1.64
CA ALA A 266 10.38 3.17 1.82
C ALA A 266 9.21 2.31 1.30
N CYS A 267 7.98 2.75 1.52
CA CYS A 267 6.79 2.23 0.84
C CYS A 267 6.78 2.63 -0.64
N CYS A 268 6.25 1.77 -1.51
CA CYS A 268 6.23 2.02 -2.97
C CYS A 268 5.26 3.13 -3.38
N SER A 269 4.33 3.52 -2.53
CA SER A 269 3.32 4.55 -2.80
C SER A 269 3.76 5.97 -2.44
N ILE A 270 4.91 6.17 -1.78
CA ILE A 270 5.34 7.53 -1.43
C ILE A 270 5.46 8.42 -2.67
N PRO A 271 5.11 9.73 -2.56
CA PRO A 271 5.20 10.66 -3.66
C PRO A 271 6.59 10.69 -4.31
N GLU A 272 6.62 10.83 -5.64
CA GLU A 272 7.88 10.74 -6.43
C GLU A 272 8.95 11.73 -5.95
N HIS A 273 8.56 12.96 -5.64
CA HIS A 273 9.48 14.01 -5.17
C HIS A 273 10.11 13.73 -3.80
N LEU A 274 9.59 12.76 -3.04
CA LEU A 274 10.13 12.35 -1.74
C LEU A 274 11.02 11.10 -1.83
N THR A 275 11.10 10.44 -2.99
CA THR A 275 11.82 9.17 -3.13
C THR A 275 13.32 9.29 -2.86
N SER A 276 13.95 10.39 -3.26
CA SER A 276 15.39 10.62 -3.06
C SER A 276 15.84 10.60 -1.59
N ARG A 277 14.91 10.81 -0.65
CA ARG A 277 15.17 10.77 0.80
C ARG A 277 15.43 9.36 1.32
N PHE A 278 15.10 8.33 0.55
CA PHE A 278 15.14 6.92 0.93
C PHE A 278 16.09 6.08 0.09
N GLU A 279 16.89 6.71 -0.77
CA GLU A 279 17.86 6.01 -1.60
C GLU A 279 18.92 5.33 -0.74
N LEU A 280 19.05 4.03 -0.90
CA LEU A 280 20.15 3.27 -0.32
C LEU A 280 21.40 3.49 -1.20
N LYS A 281 22.35 4.29 -0.73
CA LYS A 281 23.68 4.34 -1.34
C LYS A 281 24.29 2.95 -1.21
N LEU A 282 24.27 2.17 -2.28
CA LEU A 282 25.09 0.97 -2.38
C LEU A 282 26.54 1.43 -2.29
N SER A 283 27.17 1.29 -1.13
CA SER A 283 28.62 1.37 -1.04
C SER A 283 29.14 0.23 -1.91
N ILE A 284 29.62 0.57 -3.12
CA ILE A 284 30.42 -0.31 -3.93
C ILE A 284 31.75 -0.45 -3.17
N THR A 285 31.79 -1.38 -2.21
CA THR A 285 33.07 -1.88 -1.74
C THR A 285 33.58 -2.75 -2.90
N SER A 286 34.40 -2.12 -3.74
CA SER A 286 35.32 -2.82 -4.61
C SER A 286 36.29 -3.58 -3.70
N SER A 287 35.96 -4.81 -3.35
CA SER A 287 36.95 -5.75 -2.86
C SER A 287 37.79 -6.18 -4.07
N HIS A 288 39.01 -5.60 -4.13
CA HIS A 288 40.10 -6.10 -4.95
C HIS A 288 40.50 -7.52 -4.53
#